data_b24261f7abca12b81752522318199ce9
#
_entry.id   b24261f7abca12b81752522318199ce9
#
_cell.length_a   1.000
_cell.length_b   1.000
_cell.length_c   1.000
_cell.angle_alpha   90.00
_cell.angle_beta   90.00
_cell.angle_gamma   90.00
#
_symmetry.space_group_name_H-M   'P 1'
#
loop_
_entity.id
_entity.type
_entity.pdbx_description
1 polymer ?
#
loop_
_entity_poly.entity_id
_entity_poly.type
_entity_poly.pdbx_seq_one_letter_code
_entity_poly.pdbx_strand_id
1 'polypeptide(L)'
;MITPKFITKVLPLSLAVASAVMSLSGCQKQQNDSKSPLSTQKTQITTASATTQIANNEIQLLAADVITAKADRFEPSVTVTGTLQPSDHTVVQSTVNAQVQQVLADVGKTVAKGEPLVRLDISDSKNQLAQAQADVAAAQAQAIVANKLAERNKILLEQGFVSQIEYERSVADSIAQRESIKAKQAQLSSAQKMFGDTTIYAPTTGIVSSRSVNVGQVVTQNQALMEIIDPNKLEFAANVPSEAQTQLQLGQQVPFTISNQTNQYIGQISRISPQVDAATRQLTIYIAVKPSQRNRGLRPGMYATGKLNYGVAQVGVLVPMSAVMLESGAKGAANKSSDQSATS
;
A
#
# COMPACT_ATOMS: atom_id res chain seq x y z
N MET A 1 -61.10 -3.21 -11.12
CA MET A 1 -61.90 -2.09 -10.59
C MET A 1 -61.26 -1.61 -9.32
N ILE A 2 -60.94 -0.33 -9.27
CA ILE A 2 -60.43 0.47 -8.16
C ILE A 2 -58.89 0.52 -8.01
N THR A 3 -58.30 1.48 -8.71
CA THR A 3 -57.02 2.14 -8.37
C THR A 3 -57.26 3.27 -7.39
N PRO A 4 -56.31 3.66 -6.53
CA PRO A 4 -56.13 5.04 -6.18
C PRO A 4 -54.75 5.58 -6.61
N LYS A 5 -54.84 6.73 -7.29
CA LYS A 5 -53.81 7.71 -7.55
C LYS A 5 -53.25 8.24 -6.22
N PHE A 6 -51.95 8.33 -6.07
CA PHE A 6 -51.32 9.25 -5.11
C PHE A 6 -50.48 10.28 -5.85
N ILE A 7 -50.80 11.49 -5.51
CA ILE A 7 -50.39 12.78 -6.06
C ILE A 7 -49.00 13.14 -5.58
N THR A 8 -48.14 13.42 -6.54
CA THR A 8 -46.82 14.04 -6.37
C THR A 8 -47.00 15.51 -5.98
N LYS A 9 -46.49 15.92 -4.83
CA LYS A 9 -46.27 17.34 -4.49
C LYS A 9 -44.78 17.64 -4.65
N VAL A 10 -44.44 18.30 -5.72
CA VAL A 10 -43.16 18.97 -5.97
C VAL A 10 -43.22 20.35 -5.34
N LEU A 11 -42.29 20.67 -4.47
CA LEU A 11 -42.08 22.01 -3.92
C LEU A 11 -40.77 22.56 -4.47
N PRO A 12 -40.73 23.68 -5.17
CA PRO A 12 -39.49 24.33 -5.56
C PRO A 12 -39.02 25.26 -4.44
N LEU A 13 -37.81 25.06 -3.94
CA LEU A 13 -37.15 26.02 -3.06
C LEU A 13 -36.29 26.94 -3.91
N SER A 14 -36.72 28.18 -3.93
CA SER A 14 -36.19 29.33 -4.66
C SER A 14 -34.81 29.76 -4.16
N LEU A 15 -33.97 30.03 -5.13
CA LEU A 15 -32.72 30.73 -5.17
C LEU A 15 -32.84 32.16 -4.58
N ALA A 16 -32.02 32.49 -3.59
CA ALA A 16 -31.78 33.87 -3.19
C ALA A 16 -30.28 34.18 -3.38
N VAL A 17 -30.02 34.87 -4.48
CA VAL A 17 -28.75 35.56 -4.77
C VAL A 17 -28.80 36.90 -4.03
N ALA A 18 -27.86 37.14 -3.13
CA ALA A 18 -27.58 38.46 -2.58
C ALA A 18 -26.19 38.91 -2.99
N SER A 19 -26.13 39.74 -3.99
CA SER A 19 -25.00 40.57 -4.41
C SER A 19 -24.85 41.74 -3.42
N ALA A 20 -23.65 41.90 -2.84
CA ALA A 20 -23.24 43.12 -2.18
C ALA A 20 -21.94 43.62 -2.84
N VAL A 21 -22.12 44.60 -3.69
CA VAL A 21 -21.12 45.54 -4.20
C VAL A 21 -21.09 46.73 -3.26
N MET A 22 -19.92 47.15 -2.83
CA MET A 22 -19.51 48.51 -2.36
C MET A 22 -18.17 48.32 -1.61
N SER A 23 -17.17 49.17 -1.76
CA SER A 23 -16.94 50.44 -2.42
C SER A 23 -15.45 50.75 -2.33
N LEU A 24 -14.94 51.40 -3.36
CA LEU A 24 -13.68 52.12 -3.40
C LEU A 24 -13.61 53.24 -2.37
N SER A 25 -12.47 53.44 -1.77
CA SER A 25 -11.83 54.72 -1.35
C SER A 25 -10.62 54.32 -0.48
N GLY A 26 -9.47 54.93 -0.53
CA GLY A 26 -8.98 56.12 -1.10
C GLY A 26 -7.48 56.21 -0.86
N CYS A 27 -6.80 56.76 -1.80
CA CYS A 27 -5.40 57.20 -1.67
C CYS A 27 -5.25 58.23 -0.55
N GLN A 28 -4.23 58.07 0.29
CA GLN A 28 -3.72 59.21 1.02
C GLN A 28 -2.20 59.17 1.01
N LYS A 29 -1.70 60.06 0.19
CA LYS A 29 -0.32 60.50 0.05
C LYS A 29 -0.06 61.50 1.22
N GLN A 30 0.84 61.13 2.11
CA GLN A 30 1.27 62.08 3.15
C GLN A 30 2.71 62.47 2.83
N GLN A 31 2.80 63.67 2.29
CA GLN A 31 3.95 64.48 2.08
C GLN A 31 4.24 65.22 3.40
N ASN A 32 5.42 65.03 3.97
CA ASN A 32 5.86 65.89 5.06
C ASN A 32 7.15 66.58 4.63
N ASP A 33 6.97 67.79 4.20
CA ASP A 33 8.01 68.81 4.09
C ASP A 33 8.52 69.20 5.48
N SER A 34 9.81 69.18 5.65
CA SER A 34 10.48 69.97 6.69
C SER A 34 11.74 70.60 6.12
N LYS A 35 11.57 71.92 5.94
CA LYS A 35 12.62 72.84 5.51
C LYS A 35 13.77 72.98 6.49
N SER A 36 14.98 72.91 5.93
CA SER A 36 16.17 73.79 6.11
C SER A 36 16.59 74.31 7.47
N PRO A 37 17.88 74.65 7.67
CA PRO A 37 18.53 75.64 6.83
C PRO A 37 20.02 75.34 6.44
N LEU A 38 20.36 76.01 5.38
CA LEU A 38 21.65 76.28 4.77
C LEU A 38 22.71 76.85 5.77
N SER A 39 23.84 76.23 5.85
CA SER A 39 25.07 76.95 6.27
C SER A 39 26.15 76.73 5.22
N THR A 40 26.43 77.77 4.54
CA THR A 40 27.48 77.94 3.54
C THR A 40 28.80 77.92 4.23
N GLN A 41 29.63 76.90 4.03
CA GLN A 41 31.07 76.99 4.28
C GLN A 41 31.83 76.79 2.97
N LYS A 42 32.50 77.87 2.62
CA LYS A 42 33.38 78.03 1.50
C LYS A 42 34.71 77.30 1.85
N THR A 43 34.94 76.17 1.16
CA THR A 43 36.25 75.50 1.32
C THR A 43 37.06 75.63 0.06
N GLN A 44 38.24 76.13 0.28
CA GLN A 44 39.26 76.38 -0.74
C GLN A 44 39.70 75.11 -1.44
N ILE A 45 39.84 75.21 -2.76
CA ILE A 45 40.43 74.19 -3.59
C ILE A 45 41.94 74.26 -3.43
N THR A 46 42.50 73.30 -2.72
CA THR A 46 43.93 73.04 -2.71
C THR A 46 44.19 71.88 -3.68
N THR A 47 44.83 72.20 -4.79
CA THR A 47 45.36 71.27 -5.79
C THR A 47 46.48 70.46 -5.14
N ALA A 48 46.18 69.27 -4.66
CA ALA A 48 47.24 68.31 -4.27
C ALA A 48 47.32 67.26 -5.39
N SER A 49 48.51 67.19 -5.98
CA SER A 49 48.91 66.17 -6.95
C SER A 49 48.71 64.77 -6.33
N ALA A 50 47.71 64.02 -6.77
CA ALA A 50 47.54 62.64 -6.35
C ALA A 50 48.57 61.76 -7.05
N THR A 51 49.66 61.46 -6.34
CA THR A 51 50.50 60.32 -6.65
C THR A 51 49.62 59.07 -6.48
N THR A 52 49.34 58.35 -7.51
CA THR A 52 48.67 57.10 -7.48
C THR A 52 49.51 56.09 -6.72
N GLN A 53 49.26 55.93 -5.43
CA GLN A 53 49.72 54.77 -4.73
C GLN A 53 48.77 53.66 -5.04
N ILE A 54 49.24 52.64 -5.74
CA ILE A 54 48.60 51.34 -5.86
C ILE A 54 48.68 50.75 -4.42
N ALA A 55 47.59 50.93 -3.64
CA ALA A 55 47.46 50.23 -2.38
C ALA A 55 47.29 48.74 -2.74
N ASN A 56 48.32 47.96 -2.43
CA ASN A 56 48.18 46.52 -2.36
C ASN A 56 47.11 46.23 -1.30
N ASN A 57 45.91 45.94 -1.78
CA ASN A 57 44.86 45.43 -0.92
C ASN A 57 45.25 43.98 -0.49
N GLU A 58 46.16 43.88 0.45
CA GLU A 58 46.36 42.62 1.16
C GLU A 58 45.11 42.36 2.00
N ILE A 59 44.28 41.44 1.54
CA ILE A 59 43.14 40.93 2.32
C ILE A 59 43.75 40.08 3.45
N GLN A 60 43.78 40.61 4.66
CA GLN A 60 44.17 39.84 5.85
C GLN A 60 43.02 38.94 6.22
N LEU A 61 43.14 37.62 5.93
CA LEU A 61 42.23 36.60 6.36
C LEU A 61 42.50 36.25 7.83
N LEU A 62 41.49 36.35 8.67
CA LEU A 62 41.54 35.85 10.03
C LEU A 62 41.44 34.32 10.02
N ALA A 63 41.95 33.66 11.04
CA ALA A 63 41.87 32.22 11.18
C ALA A 63 40.41 31.69 11.20
N ALA A 64 39.45 32.57 11.51
CA ALA A 64 38.02 32.29 11.45
C ALA A 64 37.47 32.30 10.02
N ASP A 65 38.15 32.94 9.07
CA ASP A 65 37.73 33.07 7.67
C ASP A 65 38.29 31.95 6.78
N VAL A 66 39.12 31.08 7.38
CA VAL A 66 39.80 29.99 6.66
C VAL A 66 39.28 28.64 7.13
N ILE A 67 38.75 27.85 6.24
CA ILE A 67 38.37 26.47 6.52
C ILE A 67 39.35 25.54 5.80
N THR A 68 39.88 24.58 6.54
CA THR A 68 40.76 23.57 5.98
C THR A 68 39.92 22.56 5.22
N ALA A 69 40.06 22.49 3.90
CA ALA A 69 39.45 21.47 3.08
C ALA A 69 40.08 20.10 3.36
N LYS A 70 39.28 19.14 3.75
CA LYS A 70 39.74 17.77 4.03
C LYS A 70 39.25 16.84 2.93
N ALA A 71 40.13 15.95 2.48
CA ALA A 71 39.72 14.84 1.63
C ALA A 71 38.90 13.86 2.47
N ASP A 72 37.69 13.60 2.05
CA ASP A 72 36.80 12.65 2.70
C ASP A 72 36.16 11.74 1.64
N ARG A 73 35.64 10.60 2.11
CA ARG A 73 34.90 9.70 1.23
C ARG A 73 33.46 10.16 1.13
N PHE A 74 33.03 10.46 -0.08
CA PHE A 74 31.68 10.86 -0.40
C PHE A 74 30.96 9.72 -1.09
N GLU A 75 29.86 9.26 -0.51
CA GLU A 75 28.93 8.33 -1.16
C GLU A 75 27.74 9.12 -1.68
N PRO A 76 27.49 9.09 -2.99
CA PRO A 76 26.29 9.70 -3.53
C PRO A 76 25.06 9.12 -2.84
N SER A 77 24.16 9.96 -2.41
CA SER A 77 22.94 9.52 -1.74
C SER A 77 21.72 10.27 -2.25
N VAL A 78 20.59 9.57 -2.31
CA VAL A 78 19.29 10.16 -2.65
C VAL A 78 18.35 10.02 -1.46
N THR A 79 17.58 11.06 -1.23
CA THR A 79 16.49 11.01 -0.26
C THR A 79 15.31 10.29 -0.88
N VAL A 80 14.85 9.23 -0.24
CA VAL A 80 13.69 8.45 -0.66
C VAL A 80 12.56 8.65 0.33
N THR A 81 11.37 8.80 -0.18
CA THR A 81 10.17 9.05 0.62
C THR A 81 9.08 8.04 0.27
N GLY A 82 8.24 7.76 1.22
CA GLY A 82 7.13 6.83 1.03
C GLY A 82 6.39 6.53 2.31
N THR A 83 5.66 5.44 2.35
CA THR A 83 4.83 5.04 3.48
C THR A 83 5.18 3.65 3.98
N LEU A 84 4.99 3.44 5.28
CA LEU A 84 5.01 2.10 5.85
C LEU A 84 3.73 1.37 5.46
N GLN A 85 3.87 0.14 5.03
CA GLN A 85 2.75 -0.75 4.74
C GLN A 85 3.02 -2.14 5.33
N PRO A 86 1.97 -2.95 5.60
CA PRO A 86 2.18 -4.34 5.97
C PRO A 86 2.78 -5.09 4.78
N SER A 87 3.77 -5.96 5.01
CA SER A 87 4.31 -6.80 3.94
C SER A 87 3.30 -7.86 3.48
N ASP A 88 2.47 -8.30 4.40
CA ASP A 88 1.39 -9.25 4.17
C ASP A 88 0.07 -8.62 4.64
N HIS A 89 -0.88 -8.49 3.74
CA HIS A 89 -2.26 -8.16 4.05
C HIS A 89 -3.18 -9.20 3.43
N THR A 90 -4.20 -9.58 4.17
CA THR A 90 -5.14 -10.60 3.73
C THR A 90 -6.55 -10.04 3.80
N VAL A 91 -7.19 -9.93 2.65
CA VAL A 91 -8.60 -9.57 2.55
C VAL A 91 -9.45 -10.82 2.71
N VAL A 92 -10.26 -10.84 3.75
CA VAL A 92 -11.24 -11.90 4.03
C VAL A 92 -12.53 -11.56 3.29
N GLN A 93 -12.97 -12.47 2.43
CA GLN A 93 -14.15 -12.29 1.58
C GLN A 93 -15.22 -13.32 1.90
N SER A 94 -16.47 -13.02 1.59
CA SER A 94 -17.55 -14.00 1.65
C SER A 94 -17.43 -14.99 0.50
N THR A 95 -17.65 -16.26 0.79
CA THR A 95 -17.69 -17.34 -0.21
C THR A 95 -19.12 -17.68 -0.63
N VAL A 96 -20.13 -17.17 0.10
CA VAL A 96 -21.53 -17.42 -0.14
C VAL A 96 -22.37 -16.13 -0.05
N ASN A 97 -23.57 -16.17 -0.65
CA ASN A 97 -24.55 -15.10 -0.49
C ASN A 97 -25.42 -15.41 0.74
N ALA A 98 -25.35 -14.57 1.77
CA ALA A 98 -26.15 -14.75 2.98
C ALA A 98 -26.24 -13.46 3.80
N GLN A 99 -27.15 -13.43 4.76
CA GLN A 99 -27.22 -12.34 5.73
C GLN A 99 -26.24 -12.58 6.87
N VAL A 100 -25.59 -11.52 7.34
CA VAL A 100 -24.67 -11.58 8.49
C VAL A 100 -25.47 -11.70 9.77
N GLN A 101 -25.33 -12.84 10.45
CA GLN A 101 -25.95 -13.10 11.74
C GLN A 101 -25.14 -12.50 12.89
N GLN A 102 -23.81 -12.66 12.85
CA GLN A 102 -22.93 -12.20 13.92
C GLN A 102 -21.55 -11.84 13.38
N VAL A 103 -20.96 -10.77 13.93
CA VAL A 103 -19.56 -10.39 13.76
C VAL A 103 -18.83 -10.68 15.07
N LEU A 104 -17.79 -11.53 15.01
CA LEU A 104 -17.05 -12.04 16.17
C LEU A 104 -15.71 -11.33 16.38
N ALA A 105 -15.23 -10.65 15.35
CA ALA A 105 -13.99 -9.88 15.40
C ALA A 105 -14.23 -8.45 14.97
N ASP A 106 -13.69 -7.51 15.71
CA ASP A 106 -13.76 -6.07 15.40
C ASP A 106 -12.36 -5.51 15.13
N VAL A 107 -12.32 -4.29 14.60
CA VAL A 107 -11.07 -3.58 14.28
C VAL A 107 -10.18 -3.51 15.54
N GLY A 108 -8.90 -3.84 15.36
CA GLY A 108 -7.91 -3.87 16.44
C GLY A 108 -7.84 -5.21 17.21
N LYS A 109 -8.77 -6.14 16.99
CA LYS A 109 -8.71 -7.48 17.61
C LYS A 109 -7.61 -8.32 16.97
N THR A 110 -6.80 -8.96 17.80
CA THR A 110 -5.86 -10.00 17.35
C THR A 110 -6.63 -11.30 17.13
N VAL A 111 -6.40 -11.93 16.00
CA VAL A 111 -7.04 -13.18 15.59
C VAL A 111 -5.98 -14.22 15.23
N ALA A 112 -6.25 -15.48 15.56
CA ALA A 112 -5.43 -16.61 15.17
C ALA A 112 -5.95 -17.23 13.88
N LYS A 113 -5.07 -17.86 13.08
CA LYS A 113 -5.49 -18.65 11.93
C LYS A 113 -6.53 -19.71 12.33
N GLY A 114 -7.67 -19.73 11.62
CA GLY A 114 -8.78 -20.63 11.89
C GLY A 114 -9.76 -20.10 12.95
N GLU A 115 -9.56 -18.90 13.49
CA GLU A 115 -10.52 -18.26 14.40
C GLU A 115 -11.75 -17.77 13.60
N PRO A 116 -13.00 -18.01 14.11
CA PRO A 116 -14.19 -17.53 13.42
C PRO A 116 -14.31 -16.01 13.54
N LEU A 117 -14.54 -15.35 12.41
CA LEU A 117 -14.64 -13.89 12.27
C LEU A 117 -16.08 -13.40 12.10
N VAL A 118 -16.82 -14.09 11.24
CA VAL A 118 -18.19 -13.73 10.88
C VAL A 118 -19.01 -15.01 10.79
N ARG A 119 -20.23 -14.97 11.31
CA ARG A 119 -21.24 -16.00 11.12
C ARG A 119 -22.33 -15.44 10.21
N LEU A 120 -22.62 -16.16 9.18
CA LEU A 120 -23.70 -15.89 8.24
C LEU A 120 -24.95 -16.70 8.63
N ASP A 121 -26.10 -16.33 8.11
CA ASP A 121 -27.32 -17.12 8.28
C ASP A 121 -27.16 -18.48 7.59
N ILE A 122 -27.44 -19.53 8.33
CA ILE A 122 -27.27 -20.92 7.91
C ILE A 122 -28.55 -21.56 7.36
N SER A 123 -29.69 -20.86 7.44
CA SER A 123 -31.02 -21.44 7.18
C SER A 123 -31.13 -22.11 5.81
N ASP A 124 -30.77 -21.38 4.77
CA ASP A 124 -30.81 -21.89 3.39
C ASP A 124 -29.79 -23.00 3.13
N SER A 125 -28.56 -22.81 3.59
CA SER A 125 -27.49 -23.81 3.43
C SER A 125 -27.79 -25.09 4.22
N LYS A 126 -28.42 -25.00 5.39
CA LYS A 126 -28.87 -26.13 6.18
C LYS A 126 -29.96 -26.92 5.47
N ASN A 127 -30.93 -26.22 4.88
CA ASN A 127 -32.03 -26.87 4.11
C ASN A 127 -31.47 -27.57 2.87
N GLN A 128 -30.56 -26.95 2.12
CA GLN A 128 -29.88 -27.55 0.98
C GLN A 128 -29.06 -28.79 1.38
N LEU A 129 -28.36 -28.74 2.50
CA LEU A 129 -27.63 -29.88 3.04
C LEU A 129 -28.56 -31.03 3.38
N ALA A 130 -29.67 -30.76 4.07
CA ALA A 130 -30.68 -31.77 4.41
C ALA A 130 -31.29 -32.40 3.17
N GLN A 131 -31.61 -31.60 2.16
CA GLN A 131 -32.12 -32.11 0.87
C GLN A 131 -31.11 -33.02 0.18
N ALA A 132 -29.83 -32.60 0.09
CA ALA A 132 -28.80 -33.42 -0.55
C ALA A 132 -28.56 -34.74 0.20
N GLN A 133 -28.66 -34.73 1.54
CA GLN A 133 -28.59 -35.96 2.36
C GLN A 133 -29.76 -36.92 2.04
N ALA A 134 -30.99 -36.38 1.93
CA ALA A 134 -32.17 -37.19 1.55
C ALA A 134 -32.04 -37.76 0.15
N ASP A 135 -31.52 -37.00 -0.81
CA ASP A 135 -31.29 -37.44 -2.19
C ASP A 135 -30.31 -38.61 -2.27
N VAL A 136 -29.21 -38.55 -1.50
CA VAL A 136 -28.25 -39.68 -1.40
C VAL A 136 -28.93 -40.92 -0.80
N ALA A 137 -29.71 -40.77 0.26
CA ALA A 137 -30.44 -41.89 0.87
C ALA A 137 -31.42 -42.51 -0.10
N ALA A 138 -32.17 -41.72 -0.87
CA ALA A 138 -33.07 -42.19 -1.90
C ALA A 138 -32.35 -42.97 -3.02
N ALA A 139 -31.24 -42.43 -3.53
CA ALA A 139 -30.39 -43.06 -4.54
C ALA A 139 -29.83 -44.41 -4.05
N GLN A 140 -29.40 -44.47 -2.76
CA GLN A 140 -28.95 -45.71 -2.16
C GLN A 140 -30.03 -46.76 -2.08
N ALA A 141 -31.27 -46.38 -1.70
CA ALA A 141 -32.41 -47.31 -1.68
C ALA A 141 -32.71 -47.85 -3.05
N GLN A 142 -32.71 -47.01 -4.09
CA GLN A 142 -32.94 -47.45 -5.49
C GLN A 142 -31.84 -48.39 -5.97
N ALA A 143 -30.57 -48.10 -5.66
CA ALA A 143 -29.45 -48.97 -6.01
C ALA A 143 -29.51 -50.33 -5.32
N ILE A 144 -29.98 -50.41 -4.07
CA ILE A 144 -30.19 -51.66 -3.35
C ILE A 144 -31.26 -52.51 -4.06
N VAL A 145 -32.35 -51.89 -4.48
CA VAL A 145 -33.42 -52.60 -5.22
C VAL A 145 -32.91 -53.13 -6.57
N ALA A 146 -32.22 -52.26 -7.35
CA ALA A 146 -31.65 -52.64 -8.64
C ALA A 146 -30.61 -53.78 -8.51
N ASN A 147 -29.77 -53.69 -7.51
CA ASN A 147 -28.76 -54.72 -7.26
C ASN A 147 -29.40 -56.07 -6.89
N LYS A 148 -30.42 -56.08 -6.01
CA LYS A 148 -31.17 -57.28 -5.66
C LYS A 148 -31.92 -57.86 -6.86
N LEU A 149 -32.44 -57.01 -7.76
CA LEU A 149 -33.07 -57.48 -9.00
C LEU A 149 -32.06 -58.14 -9.93
N ALA A 150 -30.88 -57.54 -10.12
CA ALA A 150 -29.80 -58.13 -10.93
C ALA A 150 -29.32 -59.49 -10.34
N GLU A 151 -29.19 -59.57 -9.01
CA GLU A 151 -28.83 -60.82 -8.34
C GLU A 151 -29.89 -61.90 -8.52
N ARG A 152 -31.17 -61.55 -8.38
CA ARG A 152 -32.27 -62.47 -8.65
C ARG A 152 -32.30 -62.94 -10.11
N ASN A 153 -32.16 -62.00 -11.07
CA ASN A 153 -32.14 -62.34 -12.48
C ASN A 153 -30.97 -63.24 -12.85
N LYS A 154 -29.84 -63.13 -12.18
CA LYS A 154 -28.70 -64.03 -12.31
C LYS A 154 -29.08 -65.48 -11.96
N ILE A 155 -29.73 -65.67 -10.81
CA ILE A 155 -30.19 -67.00 -10.37
C ILE A 155 -31.23 -67.57 -11.34
N LEU A 156 -32.19 -66.75 -11.82
CA LEU A 156 -33.24 -67.17 -12.77
C LEU A 156 -32.63 -67.49 -14.13
N LEU A 157 -31.59 -66.83 -14.60
CA LEU A 157 -30.88 -67.15 -15.82
C LEU A 157 -30.17 -68.48 -15.70
N GLU A 158 -29.51 -68.80 -14.59
CA GLU A 158 -28.90 -70.11 -14.34
C GLU A 158 -29.93 -71.26 -14.35
N GLN A 159 -31.18 -70.95 -13.99
CA GLN A 159 -32.33 -71.91 -14.05
C GLN A 159 -33.04 -71.91 -15.37
N GLY A 160 -32.67 -71.06 -16.34
CA GLY A 160 -33.29 -70.97 -17.65
C GLY A 160 -34.64 -70.23 -17.71
N PHE A 161 -35.04 -69.50 -16.65
CA PHE A 161 -36.31 -68.76 -16.55
C PHE A 161 -36.30 -67.35 -17.15
N VAL A 162 -35.13 -66.75 -17.35
CA VAL A 162 -34.99 -65.45 -18.02
C VAL A 162 -33.94 -65.51 -19.12
N SER A 163 -34.02 -64.59 -20.08
CA SER A 163 -33.03 -64.49 -21.15
C SER A 163 -31.72 -63.80 -20.69
N GLN A 164 -30.63 -64.08 -21.40
CA GLN A 164 -29.39 -63.42 -21.22
C GLN A 164 -29.49 -61.85 -21.30
N ILE A 165 -30.28 -61.39 -22.26
CA ILE A 165 -30.54 -59.97 -22.50
C ILE A 165 -31.24 -59.33 -21.29
N GLU A 166 -32.19 -60.00 -20.65
CA GLU A 166 -32.92 -59.50 -19.50
C GLU A 166 -31.98 -59.39 -18.25
N TYR A 167 -31.11 -60.38 -18.07
CA TYR A 167 -30.07 -60.33 -17.03
C TYR A 167 -29.10 -59.14 -17.26
N GLU A 168 -28.55 -59.02 -18.47
CA GLU A 168 -27.63 -57.94 -18.84
C GLU A 168 -28.26 -56.56 -18.65
N ARG A 169 -29.53 -56.41 -18.97
CA ARG A 169 -30.30 -55.19 -18.71
C ARG A 169 -30.39 -54.87 -17.23
N SER A 170 -30.68 -55.87 -16.38
CA SER A 170 -30.76 -55.65 -14.94
C SER A 170 -29.37 -55.32 -14.31
N VAL A 171 -28.30 -55.89 -14.84
CA VAL A 171 -26.93 -55.53 -14.44
C VAL A 171 -26.61 -54.10 -14.86
N ALA A 172 -26.94 -53.70 -16.08
CA ALA A 172 -26.71 -52.33 -16.56
C ALA A 172 -27.50 -51.32 -15.73
N ASP A 173 -28.75 -51.60 -15.35
CA ASP A 173 -29.53 -50.74 -14.44
C ASP A 173 -28.90 -50.66 -13.05
N SER A 174 -28.47 -51.80 -12.47
CA SER A 174 -27.75 -51.79 -11.20
C SER A 174 -26.50 -50.92 -11.24
N ILE A 175 -25.73 -50.97 -12.33
CA ILE A 175 -24.55 -50.11 -12.52
C ILE A 175 -24.98 -48.64 -12.62
N ALA A 176 -26.04 -48.33 -13.40
CA ALA A 176 -26.56 -46.98 -13.55
C ALA A 176 -26.99 -46.37 -12.22
N GLN A 177 -27.71 -47.14 -11.37
CA GLN A 177 -28.11 -46.68 -10.04
C GLN A 177 -26.91 -46.48 -9.12
N ARG A 178 -25.86 -47.27 -9.23
CA ARG A 178 -24.59 -47.09 -8.46
C ARG A 178 -23.88 -45.83 -8.88
N GLU A 179 -23.82 -45.50 -10.17
CA GLU A 179 -23.24 -44.23 -10.63
C GLU A 179 -24.10 -43.03 -10.22
N SER A 180 -25.44 -43.20 -10.14
CA SER A 180 -26.33 -42.17 -9.59
C SER A 180 -26.01 -41.82 -8.13
N ILE A 181 -25.66 -42.81 -7.29
CA ILE A 181 -25.22 -42.54 -5.91
C ILE A 181 -23.99 -41.63 -5.91
N LYS A 182 -22.97 -41.88 -6.76
CA LYS A 182 -21.78 -41.06 -6.85
C LYS A 182 -22.11 -39.60 -7.23
N ALA A 183 -23.02 -39.43 -8.18
CA ALA A 183 -23.47 -38.10 -8.57
C ALA A 183 -24.18 -37.37 -7.41
N LYS A 184 -25.04 -38.06 -6.65
CA LYS A 184 -25.69 -37.48 -5.46
C LYS A 184 -24.72 -37.22 -4.30
N GLN A 185 -23.72 -38.07 -4.13
CA GLN A 185 -22.64 -37.82 -3.16
C GLN A 185 -21.83 -36.58 -3.51
N ALA A 186 -21.55 -36.31 -4.78
CA ALA A 186 -20.88 -35.07 -5.20
C ALA A 186 -21.74 -33.83 -4.88
N GLN A 187 -23.07 -33.90 -5.11
CA GLN A 187 -23.99 -32.83 -4.72
C GLN A 187 -24.01 -32.61 -3.21
N LEU A 188 -24.02 -33.69 -2.40
CA LEU A 188 -23.95 -33.63 -0.95
C LEU A 188 -22.63 -32.95 -0.48
N SER A 189 -21.50 -33.33 -1.07
CA SER A 189 -20.20 -32.71 -0.77
C SER A 189 -20.22 -31.20 -1.06
N SER A 190 -20.83 -30.78 -2.17
CA SER A 190 -21.01 -29.37 -2.50
C SER A 190 -21.88 -28.64 -1.47
N ALA A 191 -23.01 -29.22 -1.06
CA ALA A 191 -23.90 -28.65 -0.03
C ALA A 191 -23.21 -28.58 1.33
N GLN A 192 -22.40 -29.60 1.70
CA GLN A 192 -21.60 -29.59 2.92
C GLN A 192 -20.59 -28.45 2.94
N LYS A 193 -19.92 -28.25 1.79
CA LYS A 193 -18.98 -27.14 1.63
C LYS A 193 -19.69 -25.80 1.80
N MET A 194 -20.80 -25.56 1.11
CA MET A 194 -21.58 -24.33 1.22
C MET A 194 -22.06 -24.07 2.66
N PHE A 195 -22.47 -25.11 3.37
CA PHE A 195 -22.82 -25.02 4.80
C PHE A 195 -21.61 -24.65 5.66
N GLY A 196 -20.45 -25.25 5.41
CA GLY A 196 -19.20 -24.90 6.10
C GLY A 196 -18.77 -23.44 5.84
N ASP A 197 -18.98 -22.97 4.62
CA ASP A 197 -18.62 -21.62 4.17
C ASP A 197 -19.53 -20.52 4.77
N THR A 198 -20.56 -20.85 5.54
CA THR A 198 -21.39 -19.88 6.29
C THR A 198 -20.67 -19.32 7.52
N THR A 199 -19.63 -19.96 7.98
CA THR A 199 -18.76 -19.42 9.02
C THR A 199 -17.43 -19.02 8.39
N ILE A 200 -17.13 -17.73 8.40
CA ILE A 200 -15.92 -17.17 7.82
C ILE A 200 -14.82 -17.19 8.87
N TYR A 201 -13.72 -17.83 8.55
CA TYR A 201 -12.56 -17.98 9.43
C TYR A 201 -11.39 -17.13 8.99
N ALA A 202 -10.51 -16.78 9.94
CA ALA A 202 -9.25 -16.11 9.66
C ALA A 202 -8.29 -17.03 8.89
N PRO A 203 -7.85 -16.66 7.67
CA PRO A 203 -6.90 -17.47 6.89
C PRO A 203 -5.48 -17.39 7.45
N THR A 204 -5.16 -16.30 8.18
CA THR A 204 -3.84 -16.02 8.74
C THR A 204 -3.99 -15.47 10.16
N THR A 205 -2.92 -15.60 10.96
CA THR A 205 -2.82 -14.91 12.26
C THR A 205 -2.43 -13.46 12.03
N GLY A 206 -3.09 -12.52 12.74
CA GLY A 206 -2.81 -11.09 12.61
C GLY A 206 -3.76 -10.22 13.43
N ILE A 207 -3.87 -8.96 13.07
CA ILE A 207 -4.79 -8.00 13.65
C ILE A 207 -5.77 -7.53 12.57
N VAL A 208 -7.04 -7.42 12.91
CA VAL A 208 -8.06 -6.86 12.03
C VAL A 208 -7.78 -5.37 11.83
N SER A 209 -7.42 -4.97 10.61
CA SER A 209 -7.12 -3.57 10.25
C SER A 209 -8.36 -2.80 9.85
N SER A 210 -9.28 -3.45 9.13
CA SER A 210 -10.52 -2.85 8.69
C SER A 210 -11.67 -3.87 8.70
N ARG A 211 -12.90 -3.35 8.85
CA ARG A 211 -14.14 -4.12 8.81
C ARG A 211 -15.15 -3.39 7.92
N SER A 212 -15.61 -4.07 6.89
CA SER A 212 -16.54 -3.53 5.88
C SER A 212 -17.92 -4.18 5.94
N VAL A 213 -18.22 -4.90 7.02
CA VAL A 213 -19.46 -5.66 7.18
C VAL A 213 -20.11 -5.40 8.53
N ASN A 214 -21.46 -5.35 8.57
CA ASN A 214 -22.25 -5.15 9.78
C ASN A 214 -23.24 -6.30 9.98
N VAL A 215 -23.65 -6.51 11.24
CA VAL A 215 -24.72 -7.48 11.58
C VAL A 215 -26.02 -7.06 10.89
N GLY A 216 -26.74 -8.02 10.32
CA GLY A 216 -27.96 -7.79 9.56
C GLY A 216 -27.76 -7.43 8.08
N GLN A 217 -26.54 -7.12 7.66
CA GLN A 217 -26.21 -6.84 6.27
C GLN A 217 -26.24 -8.11 5.43
N VAL A 218 -26.76 -8.01 4.20
CA VAL A 218 -26.65 -9.09 3.21
C VAL A 218 -25.32 -8.92 2.47
N VAL A 219 -24.54 -10.00 2.43
CA VAL A 219 -23.26 -10.06 1.73
C VAL A 219 -23.38 -10.97 0.51
N THR A 220 -22.59 -10.65 -0.50
CA THR A 220 -22.52 -11.45 -1.74
C THR A 220 -21.18 -12.18 -1.82
N GLN A 221 -21.12 -13.22 -2.65
CA GLN A 221 -19.88 -13.93 -2.91
C GLN A 221 -18.79 -12.98 -3.42
N ASN A 222 -17.57 -13.17 -2.94
CA ASN A 222 -16.38 -12.34 -3.19
C ASN A 222 -16.45 -10.91 -2.61
N GLN A 223 -17.47 -10.57 -1.83
CA GLN A 223 -17.49 -9.29 -1.12
C GLN A 223 -16.47 -9.29 0.01
N ALA A 224 -15.65 -8.24 0.07
CA ALA A 224 -14.70 -8.04 1.16
C ALA A 224 -15.44 -7.76 2.47
N LEU A 225 -15.09 -8.48 3.54
CA LEU A 225 -15.68 -8.39 4.86
C LEU A 225 -14.75 -7.73 5.86
N MET A 226 -13.50 -8.16 5.88
CA MET A 226 -12.46 -7.71 6.80
C MET A 226 -11.10 -7.77 6.15
N GLU A 227 -10.17 -7.01 6.68
CA GLU A 227 -8.76 -7.07 6.32
C GLU A 227 -7.92 -7.43 7.56
N ILE A 228 -7.01 -8.38 7.40
CA ILE A 228 -6.10 -8.83 8.45
C ILE A 228 -4.68 -8.52 8.03
N ILE A 229 -3.92 -7.89 8.92
CA ILE A 229 -2.52 -7.54 8.72
C ILE A 229 -1.64 -8.11 9.84
N ASP A 230 -0.37 -8.37 9.54
CA ASP A 230 0.64 -8.64 10.56
C ASP A 230 1.39 -7.34 10.90
N PRO A 231 1.16 -6.73 12.06
CA PRO A 231 1.80 -5.48 12.44
C PRO A 231 3.31 -5.62 12.71
N ASN A 232 3.82 -6.85 12.84
CA ASN A 232 5.25 -7.11 13.06
C ASN A 232 6.02 -7.19 11.74
N LYS A 233 5.31 -7.34 10.63
CA LYS A 233 5.90 -7.43 9.29
C LYS A 233 5.56 -6.17 8.50
N LEU A 234 6.39 -5.16 8.66
CA LEU A 234 6.24 -3.89 7.95
C LEU A 234 7.31 -3.74 6.87
N GLU A 235 6.92 -3.10 5.80
CA GLU A 235 7.79 -2.65 4.72
C GLU A 235 7.64 -1.14 4.55
N PHE A 236 8.76 -0.48 4.30
CA PHE A 236 8.77 0.89 3.84
C PHE A 236 8.74 0.89 2.31
N ALA A 237 7.61 1.21 1.71
CA ALA A 237 7.47 1.38 0.27
C ALA A 237 7.95 2.78 -0.09
N ALA A 238 9.16 2.86 -0.66
CA ALA A 238 9.81 4.11 -0.99
C ALA A 238 9.92 4.31 -2.50
N ASN A 239 9.74 5.53 -2.95
CA ASN A 239 9.88 5.91 -4.34
C ASN A 239 11.30 6.46 -4.59
N VAL A 240 11.93 5.95 -5.63
CA VAL A 240 13.31 6.27 -6.03
C VAL A 240 13.31 6.70 -7.50
N PRO A 241 14.07 7.74 -7.88
CA PRO A 241 14.25 8.08 -9.29
C PRO A 241 14.80 6.89 -10.11
N SER A 242 14.30 6.72 -11.33
CA SER A 242 14.67 5.59 -12.19
C SER A 242 16.16 5.53 -12.53
N GLU A 243 16.84 6.68 -12.50
CA GLU A 243 18.28 6.77 -12.77
C GLU A 243 19.13 6.00 -11.73
N ALA A 244 18.63 5.85 -10.50
CA ALA A 244 19.31 5.10 -9.46
C ALA A 244 19.18 3.56 -9.60
N GLN A 245 18.32 3.07 -10.49
CA GLN A 245 17.97 1.65 -10.62
C GLN A 245 19.19 0.73 -10.77
N THR A 246 20.15 1.10 -11.59
CA THR A 246 21.33 0.27 -11.91
C THR A 246 22.27 0.05 -10.73
N GLN A 247 22.13 0.85 -9.69
CA GLN A 247 23.00 0.86 -8.52
C GLN A 247 22.31 0.31 -7.27
N LEU A 248 21.01 -0.03 -7.36
CA LEU A 248 20.26 -0.63 -6.27
C LEU A 248 20.59 -2.12 -6.14
N GLN A 249 20.83 -2.54 -4.90
CA GLN A 249 21.10 -3.94 -4.60
C GLN A 249 20.11 -4.48 -3.56
N LEU A 250 19.65 -5.71 -3.77
CA LEU A 250 18.86 -6.42 -2.77
C LEU A 250 19.71 -6.65 -1.51
N GLY A 251 19.11 -6.48 -0.34
CA GLY A 251 19.80 -6.60 0.95
C GLY A 251 20.55 -5.33 1.39
N GLN A 252 20.60 -4.27 0.57
CA GLN A 252 21.20 -3.00 0.92
C GLN A 252 20.47 -2.38 2.12
N GLN A 253 21.25 -1.87 3.08
CA GLN A 253 20.69 -1.20 4.25
C GLN A 253 20.30 0.24 3.92
N VAL A 254 19.13 0.63 4.38
CA VAL A 254 18.59 1.98 4.21
C VAL A 254 18.19 2.53 5.58
N PRO A 255 18.92 3.50 6.09
CA PRO A 255 18.49 4.25 7.28
C PRO A 255 17.29 5.13 6.90
N PHE A 256 16.26 5.12 7.73
CA PHE A 256 15.07 5.95 7.54
C PHE A 256 14.55 6.48 8.87
N THR A 257 13.78 7.54 8.79
CA THR A 257 13.09 8.18 9.92
C THR A 257 11.60 8.27 9.61
N ILE A 258 10.79 8.24 10.64
CA ILE A 258 9.35 8.47 10.54
C ILE A 258 9.07 9.94 10.81
N SER A 259 8.18 10.54 10.04
CA SER A 259 7.73 11.90 10.27
C SER A 259 7.27 12.08 11.72
N ASN A 260 7.68 13.15 12.34
CA ASN A 260 7.41 13.49 13.75
C ASN A 260 8.05 12.54 14.79
N GLN A 261 9.04 11.74 14.41
CA GLN A 261 9.84 10.93 15.33
C GLN A 261 11.32 11.21 15.14
N THR A 262 12.07 11.27 16.24
CA THR A 262 13.52 11.48 16.21
C THR A 262 14.32 10.17 16.06
N ASN A 263 13.64 9.04 16.19
CA ASN A 263 14.28 7.73 16.09
C ASN A 263 14.65 7.41 14.64
N GLN A 264 15.88 6.97 14.46
CA GLN A 264 16.36 6.42 13.21
C GLN A 264 16.15 4.89 13.21
N TYR A 265 15.61 4.39 12.13
CA TYR A 265 15.38 2.97 11.87
C TYR A 265 16.27 2.51 10.74
N ILE A 266 16.57 1.22 10.69
CA ILE A 266 17.34 0.62 9.61
C ILE A 266 16.50 -0.49 8.99
N GLY A 267 16.25 -0.39 7.71
CA GLY A 267 15.63 -1.43 6.91
C GLY A 267 16.60 -2.00 5.88
N GLN A 268 16.17 -3.04 5.17
CA GLN A 268 16.91 -3.66 4.07
C GLN A 268 16.02 -3.73 2.83
N ILE A 269 16.57 -3.43 1.65
CA ILE A 269 15.85 -3.59 0.39
C ILE A 269 15.53 -5.06 0.20
N SER A 270 14.25 -5.41 0.28
CA SER A 270 13.73 -6.77 0.11
C SER A 270 13.31 -7.04 -1.33
N ARG A 271 12.75 -6.03 -1.99
CA ARG A 271 12.22 -6.13 -3.35
C ARG A 271 12.39 -4.79 -4.07
N ILE A 272 12.57 -4.87 -5.36
CA ILE A 272 12.60 -3.71 -6.27
C ILE A 272 11.49 -3.95 -7.28
N SER A 273 10.59 -2.97 -7.48
CA SER A 273 9.54 -3.10 -8.49
C SER A 273 10.17 -3.25 -9.88
N PRO A 274 9.72 -4.19 -10.70
CA PRO A 274 10.21 -4.28 -12.08
C PRO A 274 9.62 -3.20 -12.98
N GLN A 275 8.62 -2.45 -12.49
CA GLN A 275 7.90 -1.43 -13.26
C GLN A 275 8.23 -0.05 -12.71
N VAL A 276 8.55 0.86 -13.63
CA VAL A 276 8.69 2.29 -13.37
C VAL A 276 7.34 2.94 -13.63
N ASP A 277 6.90 3.80 -12.73
CA ASP A 277 5.71 4.62 -12.94
C ASP A 277 5.98 5.65 -14.06
N ALA A 278 5.18 5.59 -15.11
CA ALA A 278 5.39 6.41 -16.31
C ALA A 278 5.11 7.92 -16.07
N ALA A 279 4.25 8.26 -15.11
CA ALA A 279 3.88 9.63 -14.82
C ALA A 279 4.94 10.33 -13.96
N THR A 280 5.47 9.63 -12.97
CA THR A 280 6.44 10.17 -12.02
C THR A 280 7.89 9.85 -12.36
N ARG A 281 8.13 8.89 -13.27
CA ARG A 281 9.45 8.32 -13.59
C ARG A 281 10.17 7.76 -12.36
N GLN A 282 9.40 7.27 -11.41
CA GLN A 282 9.91 6.71 -10.18
C GLN A 282 9.73 5.20 -10.14
N LEU A 283 10.63 4.55 -9.45
CA LEU A 283 10.64 3.13 -9.17
C LEU A 283 10.30 2.93 -7.69
N THR A 284 9.40 2.02 -7.39
CA THR A 284 9.10 1.68 -6.00
C THR A 284 10.05 0.59 -5.51
N ILE A 285 10.71 0.85 -4.40
CA ILE A 285 11.50 -0.15 -3.66
C ILE A 285 10.80 -0.47 -2.35
N TYR A 286 10.88 -1.73 -1.95
CA TYR A 286 10.32 -2.22 -0.70
C TYR A 286 11.46 -2.53 0.26
N ILE A 287 11.46 -1.83 1.38
CA ILE A 287 12.49 -1.90 2.39
C ILE A 287 11.89 -2.61 3.61
N ALA A 288 12.29 -3.86 3.84
CA ALA A 288 11.81 -4.63 4.99
C ALA A 288 12.33 -4.03 6.29
N VAL A 289 11.42 -3.82 7.23
CA VAL A 289 11.74 -3.32 8.56
C VAL A 289 11.87 -4.50 9.50
N LYS A 290 13.07 -4.76 10.03
CA LYS A 290 13.28 -5.88 10.95
C LYS A 290 12.54 -5.63 12.26
N PRO A 291 11.79 -6.62 12.77
CA PRO A 291 11.17 -6.52 14.09
C PRO A 291 12.22 -6.25 15.17
N SER A 292 12.04 -5.20 15.92
CA SER A 292 12.88 -4.88 17.07
C SER A 292 12.05 -4.20 18.16
N GLN A 293 12.58 -4.15 19.38
CA GLN A 293 11.94 -3.43 20.49
C GLN A 293 11.73 -1.92 20.15
N ARG A 294 12.61 -1.34 19.34
CA ARG A 294 12.52 0.05 18.90
C ARG A 294 11.38 0.30 17.91
N ASN A 295 10.89 -0.75 17.24
CA ASN A 295 9.87 -0.65 16.19
C ASN A 295 8.44 -0.77 16.73
N ARG A 296 8.24 -0.91 18.05
CA ARG A 296 6.90 -1.10 18.66
C ARG A 296 5.90 0.03 18.41
N GLY A 297 6.35 1.19 17.99
CA GLY A 297 5.49 2.34 17.65
C GLY A 297 5.16 2.48 16.17
N LEU A 298 5.73 1.65 15.31
CA LEU A 298 5.50 1.74 13.87
C LEU A 298 4.12 1.16 13.52
N ARG A 299 3.42 1.88 12.64
CA ARG A 299 2.11 1.47 12.15
C ARG A 299 2.03 1.63 10.63
N PRO A 300 1.25 0.79 9.95
CA PRO A 300 0.93 1.02 8.54
C PRO A 300 0.35 2.42 8.32
N GLY A 301 0.66 3.02 7.19
CA GLY A 301 0.22 4.38 6.84
C GLY A 301 1.13 5.51 7.33
N MET A 302 2.12 5.23 8.19
CA MET A 302 3.09 6.24 8.61
C MET A 302 4.01 6.65 7.45
N TYR A 303 4.23 7.95 7.31
CA TYR A 303 5.15 8.49 6.31
C TYR A 303 6.59 8.39 6.80
N ALA A 304 7.47 7.92 5.92
CA ALA A 304 8.87 7.71 6.20
C ALA A 304 9.76 8.41 5.16
N THR A 305 10.92 8.86 5.62
CA THR A 305 11.98 9.44 4.78
C THR A 305 13.26 8.68 5.05
N GLY A 306 13.84 8.12 4.00
CA GLY A 306 15.08 7.37 4.06
C GLY A 306 16.20 8.05 3.28
N LYS A 307 17.44 7.68 3.59
CA LYS A 307 18.63 8.06 2.85
C LYS A 307 19.22 6.82 2.19
N LEU A 308 19.15 6.77 0.89
CA LEU A 308 19.67 5.67 0.10
C LEU A 308 21.02 6.06 -0.50
N ASN A 309 22.09 5.39 -0.08
CA ASN A 309 23.40 5.56 -0.68
C ASN A 309 23.45 4.73 -1.96
N TYR A 310 23.90 5.33 -3.05
CA TYR A 310 24.05 4.63 -4.34
C TYR A 310 25.39 5.03 -4.99
N GLY A 311 25.99 4.09 -5.69
CA GLY A 311 27.26 4.30 -6.35
C GLY A 311 28.48 3.95 -5.51
N VAL A 312 29.65 4.10 -6.12
CA VAL A 312 30.93 3.83 -5.49
C VAL A 312 31.38 5.05 -4.69
N ALA A 313 31.87 4.81 -3.47
CA ALA A 313 32.46 5.87 -2.67
C ALA A 313 33.60 6.57 -3.43
N GLN A 314 33.46 7.87 -3.64
CA GLN A 314 34.45 8.69 -4.28
C GLN A 314 35.23 9.47 -3.24
N VAL A 315 36.53 9.59 -3.43
CA VAL A 315 37.35 10.49 -2.59
C VAL A 315 37.22 11.89 -3.18
N GLY A 316 36.69 12.81 -2.41
CA GLY A 316 36.49 14.19 -2.80
C GLY A 316 36.87 15.13 -1.69
N VAL A 317 37.06 16.40 -2.04
CA VAL A 317 37.31 17.45 -1.06
C VAL A 317 35.98 18.10 -0.70
N LEU A 318 35.56 17.96 0.56
CA LEU A 318 34.34 18.60 1.06
C LEU A 318 34.63 20.01 1.50
N VAL A 319 33.89 20.96 0.93
CA VAL A 319 33.92 22.38 1.35
C VAL A 319 32.49 22.82 1.72
N PRO A 320 32.33 23.61 2.77
CA PRO A 320 31.01 24.16 3.11
C PRO A 320 30.50 25.07 1.99
N MET A 321 29.19 25.07 1.80
CA MET A 321 28.52 25.87 0.76
C MET A 321 28.84 27.39 0.95
N SER A 322 29.05 27.83 2.16
CA SER A 322 29.47 29.21 2.50
C SER A 322 30.85 29.60 1.99
N ALA A 323 31.72 28.63 1.68
CA ALA A 323 33.04 28.84 1.14
C ALA A 323 33.07 28.85 -0.40
N VAL A 324 31.96 28.61 -1.05
CA VAL A 324 31.84 28.59 -2.53
C VAL A 324 31.24 29.92 -2.99
N MET A 325 32.08 30.79 -3.57
CA MET A 325 31.59 31.95 -4.30
C MET A 325 31.22 31.53 -5.72
N LEU A 326 29.93 31.62 -6.07
CA LEU A 326 29.46 31.50 -7.45
C LEU A 326 29.70 32.83 -8.16
N GLU A 327 30.83 32.96 -8.84
CA GLU A 327 31.08 34.11 -9.70
C GLU A 327 30.20 33.99 -10.95
N SER A 328 29.18 34.83 -11.02
CA SER A 328 28.25 34.93 -12.12
C SER A 328 29.00 35.48 -13.36
N GLY A 329 29.60 34.58 -14.14
CA GLY A 329 30.12 34.98 -15.46
C GLY A 329 31.57 34.62 -15.85
N ALA A 330 32.32 33.90 -15.05
CA ALA A 330 33.68 33.50 -15.47
C ALA A 330 33.81 32.00 -15.77
N LYS A 331 34.12 31.68 -17.02
CA LYS A 331 34.67 30.39 -17.41
C LYS A 331 36.05 30.20 -16.77
N GLY A 332 36.23 29.14 -16.00
CA GLY A 332 37.53 28.59 -15.70
C GLY A 332 37.97 28.76 -14.27
N ALA A 333 37.80 27.71 -13.47
CA ALA A 333 38.57 27.52 -12.27
C ALA A 333 40.05 27.34 -12.66
N ALA A 334 40.85 28.34 -12.33
CA ALA A 334 42.31 28.21 -12.47
C ALA A 334 42.81 27.25 -11.40
N ASN A 335 43.00 26.00 -11.80
CA ASN A 335 43.75 25.02 -11.00
C ASN A 335 45.24 25.37 -11.05
N LYS A 336 45.73 26.14 -10.07
CA LYS A 336 47.16 26.25 -9.88
C LYS A 336 47.64 25.07 -9.03
N SER A 337 47.92 23.99 -9.69
CA SER A 337 48.79 22.95 -9.15
C SER A 337 50.22 23.55 -9.07
N SER A 338 50.68 23.87 -7.89
CA SER A 338 52.10 24.15 -7.68
C SER A 338 52.85 22.83 -7.76
N ASP A 339 53.36 22.55 -8.95
CA ASP A 339 54.38 21.55 -9.17
C ASP A 339 55.69 22.10 -8.58
N GLN A 340 56.06 21.63 -7.39
CA GLN A 340 57.44 21.78 -6.87
C GLN A 340 58.11 20.43 -7.02
N SER A 341 58.71 20.23 -8.17
CA SER A 341 59.83 19.32 -8.36
C SER A 341 61.00 19.76 -7.49
N ALA A 342 61.26 19.02 -6.40
CA ALA A 342 62.52 19.06 -5.72
C ALA A 342 63.48 18.09 -6.37
N THR A 343 64.47 18.65 -7.08
CA THR A 343 65.69 17.99 -7.49
C THR A 343 66.68 18.08 -6.30
N SER A 344 67.13 16.98 -5.81
CA SER A 344 68.51 16.59 -5.42
C SER A 344 68.51 15.27 -4.64
#